data_ae9900eec06140f1dcd2b01622781ee3
#
_entry.id   ae9900eec06140f1dcd2b01622781ee3
#
_cell.length_a   1.000
_cell.length_b   1.000
_cell.length_c   1.000
_cell.angle_alpha   90.00
_cell.angle_beta   90.00
_cell.angle_gamma   90.00
#
_symmetry.space_group_name_H-M   'P 1'
#
loop_
_entity.id
_entity.type
_entity.pdbx_description
1 polymer ?
#
loop_
_entity_poly.entity_id
_entity_poly.type
_entity_poly.pdbx_seq_one_letter_code
_entity_poly.pdbx_strand_id
1 'polypeptide(L)' 'MKVGSLVKRKPAFGEWVERNPWMTTPKDLETGIIIRIGRAGYWDYEVLWQGEYTETHDESELEEVQ' A
#
# COMPACT_ATOMS: atom_id res chain seq x y z
N MET A 1 4.26 -7.49 8.30
CA MET A 1 3.20 -6.48 8.50
C MET A 1 2.14 -7.01 9.42
N LYS A 2 1.53 -6.16 10.18
CA LYS A 2 0.50 -6.52 11.15
C LYS A 2 -0.55 -5.43 11.22
N VAL A 3 -1.67 -5.70 11.88
CA VAL A 3 -2.68 -4.67 12.15
C VAL A 3 -2.03 -3.51 12.90
N GLY A 4 -2.25 -2.30 12.40
CA GLY A 4 -1.63 -1.08 12.92
C GLY A 4 -0.35 -0.67 12.18
N SER A 5 0.21 -1.53 11.32
CA SER A 5 1.39 -1.16 10.54
C SER A 5 1.07 -0.06 9.53
N LEU A 6 1.98 0.91 9.42
CA LEU A 6 1.90 1.96 8.42
C LEU A 6 2.50 1.45 7.12
N VAL A 7 1.76 1.58 6.04
CA VAL A 7 2.17 1.05 4.74
C VAL A 7 1.96 2.07 3.62
N LYS A 8 2.63 1.83 2.50
CA LYS A 8 2.40 2.56 1.26
C LYS A 8 2.32 1.56 0.12
N ARG A 9 1.73 1.97 -1.01
CA ARG A 9 1.70 1.14 -2.21
C ARG A 9 3.08 1.11 -2.84
N LYS A 10 3.49 -0.06 -3.33
CA LYS A 10 4.68 -0.15 -4.17
C LYS A 10 4.34 0.46 -5.54
N PRO A 11 5.24 1.26 -6.11
CA PRO A 11 5.03 1.80 -7.45
C PRO A 11 4.89 0.67 -8.48
N ALA A 12 3.91 0.80 -9.38
CA ALA A 12 3.66 -0.20 -10.41
C ALA A 12 4.85 -0.39 -11.36
N PHE A 13 5.69 0.63 -11.51
CA PHE A 13 6.82 0.62 -12.43
C PHE A 13 8.17 0.82 -11.72
N GLY A 14 8.25 0.52 -10.44
CA GLY A 14 9.50 0.48 -9.66
C GLY A 14 10.59 1.46 -10.10
N GLU A 15 11.65 0.93 -10.73
CA GLU A 15 12.79 1.72 -11.17
C GLU A 15 12.43 2.85 -12.13
N TRP A 16 11.43 2.65 -12.97
CA TRP A 16 11.00 3.67 -13.92
C TRP A 16 10.43 4.89 -13.20
N VAL A 17 9.67 4.68 -12.15
CA VAL A 17 9.12 5.77 -11.33
C VAL A 17 10.24 6.52 -10.62
N GLU A 18 11.26 5.81 -10.14
CA GLU A 18 12.42 6.44 -9.50
C GLU A 18 13.17 7.38 -10.46
N ARG A 19 13.26 6.98 -11.73
CA ARG A 19 13.92 7.81 -12.76
C ARG A 19 13.04 8.96 -13.25
N ASN A 20 11.73 8.83 -13.06
CA ASN A 20 10.76 9.80 -13.56
C ASN A 20 9.80 10.20 -12.41
N PRO A 21 10.31 10.90 -11.40
CA PRO A 21 9.51 11.23 -10.21
C PRO A 21 8.26 12.05 -10.51
N TRP A 22 8.24 12.77 -11.63
CA TRP A 22 7.06 13.52 -12.07
C TRP A 22 5.90 12.64 -12.52
N MET A 23 6.14 11.34 -12.71
CA MET A 23 5.10 10.37 -13.07
C MET A 23 4.43 9.75 -11.85
N THR A 24 4.92 10.06 -10.66
CA THR A 24 4.32 9.60 -9.41
C THR A 24 2.95 10.27 -9.24
N THR A 25 1.90 9.45 -9.11
CA THR A 25 0.56 9.99 -8.88
C THR A 25 0.37 10.30 -7.39
N PRO A 26 -0.60 11.16 -7.03
CA PRO A 26 -0.92 11.38 -5.62
C PRO A 26 -1.24 10.10 -4.85
N LYS A 27 -1.86 9.11 -5.52
CA LYS A 27 -2.14 7.81 -4.92
C LYS A 27 -0.88 7.07 -4.47
N ASP A 28 0.20 7.19 -5.22
CA ASP A 28 1.46 6.50 -4.88
C ASP A 28 2.15 7.12 -3.68
N LEU A 29 1.78 8.34 -3.31
CA LEU A 29 2.31 9.05 -2.16
C LEU A 29 1.48 8.86 -0.90
N GLU A 30 0.32 8.22 -1.01
CA GLU A 30 -0.56 7.99 0.12
C GLU A 30 0.01 6.92 1.05
N THR A 31 -0.21 7.14 2.34
CA THR A 31 0.07 6.12 3.36
C THR A 31 -1.23 5.57 3.88
N GLY A 32 -1.19 4.31 4.31
CA GLY A 32 -2.34 3.65 4.90
C GLY A 32 -1.97 2.89 6.15
N ILE A 33 -2.98 2.43 6.87
CA ILE A 33 -2.81 1.64 8.07
C ILE A 33 -3.52 0.31 7.86
N ILE A 34 -2.84 -0.80 8.15
CA ILE A 34 -3.46 -2.11 8.09
C ILE A 34 -4.46 -2.22 9.22
N ILE A 35 -5.73 -2.46 8.87
CA ILE A 35 -6.82 -2.58 9.84
C ILE A 35 -7.31 -4.01 10.01
N ARG A 36 -7.00 -4.89 9.05
CA ARG A 36 -7.41 -6.29 9.13
C ARG A 36 -6.49 -7.16 8.28
N ILE A 37 -6.25 -8.38 8.77
CA ILE A 37 -5.50 -9.41 8.03
C ILE A 37 -6.52 -10.34 7.39
N GLY A 38 -6.38 -10.56 6.09
CA GLY A 38 -7.28 -11.40 5.31
C GLY A 38 -6.92 -12.88 5.34
N ARG A 39 -7.58 -13.63 4.46
CA ARG A 39 -7.33 -15.05 4.29
C ARG A 39 -6.43 -15.29 3.09
N ALA A 40 -5.49 -16.22 3.26
CA ALA A 40 -4.66 -16.70 2.17
C ALA A 40 -5.54 -17.19 1.01
N GLY A 41 -5.19 -16.79 -0.21
CA GLY A 41 -5.92 -17.14 -1.41
C GLY A 41 -6.96 -16.12 -1.86
N TYR A 42 -7.29 -15.13 -1.01
CA TYR A 42 -8.23 -14.05 -1.35
C TYR A 42 -7.52 -12.71 -1.37
N TRP A 43 -7.05 -12.27 -0.22
CA TRP A 43 -6.27 -11.03 -0.07
C TRP A 43 -5.53 -11.11 1.26
N ASP A 44 -4.42 -10.40 1.36
CA ASP A 44 -3.58 -10.46 2.55
C ASP A 44 -3.95 -9.42 3.61
N TYR A 45 -4.22 -8.19 3.19
CA TYR A 45 -4.45 -7.09 4.12
C TYR A 45 -5.57 -6.17 3.65
N GLU A 46 -6.34 -5.67 4.61
CA GLU A 46 -7.24 -4.56 4.40
C GLU A 46 -6.58 -3.30 4.97
N VAL A 47 -6.49 -2.26 4.16
CA VAL A 47 -5.75 -1.04 4.47
C VAL A 47 -6.71 0.15 4.43
N LEU A 48 -6.66 0.97 5.48
CA LEU A 48 -7.37 2.25 5.54
C LEU A 48 -6.43 3.33 5.01
N TRP A 49 -6.76 3.90 3.86
CA TRP A 49 -5.95 4.91 3.19
C TRP A 49 -6.35 6.31 3.64
N GLN A 50 -5.41 7.02 4.27
CA GLN A 50 -5.56 8.40 4.74
C GLN A 50 -6.80 8.64 5.62
N GLY A 51 -7.30 7.60 6.28
CA GLY A 51 -8.49 7.70 7.10
C GLY A 51 -9.80 7.92 6.34
N GLU A 52 -9.79 7.77 5.01
CA GLU A 52 -10.94 8.07 4.16
C GLU A 52 -11.63 6.85 3.58
N TYR A 53 -10.85 5.86 3.10
CA TYR A 53 -11.41 4.70 2.44
C TYR A 53 -10.55 3.46 2.68
N THR A 54 -11.15 2.29 2.49
CA THR A 54 -10.45 1.02 2.65
C THR A 54 -10.32 0.30 1.32
N GLU A 55 -9.19 -0.41 1.17
CA GLU A 55 -8.95 -1.31 0.03
C GLU A 55 -8.26 -2.56 0.54
N THR A 56 -8.47 -3.68 -0.18
CA THR A 56 -7.76 -4.92 0.10
C THR A 56 -6.57 -5.04 -0.84
N HIS A 57 -5.45 -5.52 -0.31
CA HIS A 57 -4.20 -5.64 -1.05
C HIS A 57 -3.47 -6.93 -0.69
N ASP A 58 -2.71 -7.46 -1.65
CA ASP A 58 -1.77 -8.53 -1.38
C ASP A 58 -0.48 -7.94 -0.79
N GLU A 59 0.24 -8.74 -0.03
CA GLU A 59 1.50 -8.29 0.58
C GLU A 59 2.49 -7.74 -0.44
N SER A 60 2.51 -8.34 -1.64
CA SER A 60 3.41 -7.91 -2.73
C SER A 60 3.11 -6.49 -3.23
N GLU A 61 1.92 -5.98 -2.97
CA GLU A 61 1.53 -4.63 -3.41
C GLU A 61 1.90 -3.55 -2.41
N LEU A 62 2.30 -3.93 -1.21
CA LEU A 62 2.51 -3.01 -0.09
C LEU A 62 3.96 -3.02 0.38
N GLU A 63 4.39 -1.87 0.91
CA GLU A 63 5.68 -1.69 1.53
C GLU A 63 5.47 -1.05 2.89
N GLU A 64 6.08 -1.63 3.93
CA GLU A 64 5.96 -1.10 5.28
C GLU A 64 6.77 0.19 5.42
N VAL A 65 6.14 1.21 5.99
CA VAL A 65 6.77 2.50 6.26
C VAL A 65 7.28 2.50 7.68
N GLN A 66 8.54 2.85 7.83
CA GLN A 66 9.15 2.97 9.15
C GLN A 66 9.22 4.42 9.60
#